data_333b167e00c2dbbcb920217ee83ca276
#
_entry.id   333b167e00c2dbbcb920217ee83ca276
#
_cell.length_a   1.000
_cell.length_b   1.000
_cell.length_c   1.000
_cell.angle_alpha   90.00
_cell.angle_beta   90.00
_cell.angle_gamma   90.00
#
_symmetry.space_group_name_H-M   'P 1'
#
loop_
_entity.id
_entity.type
_entity.pdbx_description
1 polymer ?
#
loop_
_entity_poly.entity_id
_entity_poly.type
_entity_poly.pdbx_seq_one_letter_code
_entity_poly.pdbx_strand_id
1 'polypeptide(L)'
;MIELKNVTFGYPGTMRDIYEDFSISLSENKIYGLLGKNGMGKSTLLYLICGLLRASSGKITVDGYDAQLRRPEMLREIMIVPEEFELPKVTLDEYVMINAPFYPRFSKDVLVNCLQNFELPLSLRLDQLSMGQKKKVYMSFALAA
;
A
#
# COMPACT_ATOMS: atom_id res chain seq x y z
N MET A 1 -9.86 -9.41 -3.59
CA MET A 1 -11.05 -8.49 -3.63
C MET A 1 -11.08 -7.62 -2.37
N ILE A 2 -11.39 -6.31 -2.51
CA ILE A 2 -11.50 -5.37 -1.38
C ILE A 2 -12.96 -4.95 -1.25
N GLU A 3 -13.53 -5.03 -0.05
CA GLU A 3 -14.91 -4.60 0.24
C GLU A 3 -14.97 -3.69 1.46
N LEU A 4 -15.67 -2.57 1.31
CA LEU A 4 -16.07 -1.69 2.40
C LEU A 4 -17.60 -1.72 2.48
N LYS A 5 -18.17 -1.95 3.67
CA LYS A 5 -19.63 -2.02 3.91
C LYS A 5 -20.01 -1.11 5.06
N ASN A 6 -20.82 -0.10 4.77
CA ASN A 6 -21.38 0.87 5.71
C ASN A 6 -20.30 1.52 6.60
N VAL A 7 -19.17 1.88 6.01
CA VAL A 7 -18.00 2.41 6.72
C VAL A 7 -18.21 3.86 7.07
N THR A 8 -18.08 4.17 8.35
CA THR A 8 -18.04 5.54 8.86
C THR A 8 -16.69 5.81 9.48
N PHE A 9 -16.09 6.95 9.15
CA PHE A 9 -14.79 7.36 9.67
C PHE A 9 -14.64 8.88 9.71
N GLY A 10 -14.20 9.41 10.85
CA GLY A 10 -13.71 10.77 11.05
C GLY A 10 -12.44 10.78 11.87
N TYR A 11 -11.58 11.77 11.66
CA TYR A 11 -10.40 11.94 12.52
C TYR A 11 -10.79 12.47 13.90
N PRO A 12 -10.11 12.06 14.97
CA PRO A 12 -10.35 12.59 16.31
C PRO A 12 -10.27 14.13 16.32
N GLY A 13 -11.27 14.77 16.92
CA GLY A 13 -11.33 16.23 17.03
C GLY A 13 -11.91 16.96 15.81
N THR A 14 -12.33 16.25 14.76
CA THR A 14 -13.07 16.85 13.64
C THR A 14 -14.58 16.81 13.91
N MET A 15 -15.29 17.88 13.46
CA MET A 15 -16.75 17.96 13.62
C MET A 15 -17.53 17.15 12.56
N ARG A 16 -16.85 16.65 11.54
CA ARG A 16 -17.48 15.90 10.43
C ARG A 16 -16.70 14.65 10.12
N ASP A 17 -17.43 13.59 9.84
CA ASP A 17 -16.88 12.38 9.30
C ASP A 17 -16.43 12.58 7.84
N ILE A 18 -15.34 11.93 7.46
CA ILE A 18 -14.85 11.91 6.07
C ILE A 18 -15.66 10.92 5.25
N TYR A 19 -16.05 9.82 5.86
CA TYR A 19 -16.92 8.80 5.31
C TYR A 19 -18.10 8.57 6.25
N GLU A 20 -19.32 8.62 5.70
CA GLU A 20 -20.56 8.33 6.38
C GLU A 20 -21.28 7.23 5.59
N ASP A 21 -21.48 6.07 6.21
CA ASP A 21 -22.17 4.91 5.62
C ASP A 21 -21.64 4.52 4.21
N PHE A 22 -20.34 4.65 4.03
CA PHE A 22 -19.70 4.46 2.73
C PHE A 22 -19.50 2.99 2.41
N SER A 23 -19.92 2.59 1.21
CA SER A 23 -19.78 1.22 0.72
C SER A 23 -19.16 1.22 -0.68
N ILE A 24 -18.16 0.37 -0.91
CA ILE A 24 -17.53 0.14 -2.21
C ILE A 24 -16.96 -1.28 -2.28
N SER A 25 -16.97 -1.85 -3.48
CA SER A 25 -16.31 -3.13 -3.77
C SER A 25 -15.33 -2.96 -4.93
N LEU A 26 -14.09 -3.39 -4.73
CA LEU A 26 -13.02 -3.37 -5.72
C LEU A 26 -12.67 -4.81 -6.08
N SER A 27 -12.91 -5.16 -7.35
CA SER A 27 -12.63 -6.51 -7.88
C SER A 27 -11.13 -6.72 -8.09
N GLU A 28 -10.73 -7.97 -8.11
CA GLU A 28 -9.36 -8.38 -8.43
C GLU A 28 -8.98 -8.10 -9.89
N ASN A 29 -7.69 -8.12 -10.17
CA ASN A 29 -7.11 -7.98 -11.52
C ASN A 29 -7.57 -6.71 -12.26
N LYS A 30 -7.79 -5.61 -11.53
CA LYS A 30 -8.15 -4.31 -12.09
C LYS A 30 -7.27 -3.21 -11.53
N ILE A 31 -7.10 -2.17 -12.33
CA ILE A 31 -6.48 -0.91 -11.89
C ILE A 31 -7.60 0.09 -11.66
N TYR A 32 -7.64 0.67 -10.47
CA TYR A 32 -8.61 1.69 -10.08
C TYR A 32 -7.93 3.04 -9.91
N GLY A 33 -8.51 4.09 -10.50
CA GLY A 33 -8.12 5.47 -10.27
C GLY A 33 -9.01 6.11 -9.20
N LEU A 34 -8.42 6.63 -8.12
CA LEU A 34 -9.15 7.36 -7.10
C LEU A 34 -9.01 8.86 -7.34
N LEU A 35 -10.07 9.49 -7.85
CA LEU A 35 -10.11 10.91 -8.21
C LEU A 35 -10.88 11.73 -7.17
N GLY A 36 -10.48 12.96 -7.00
CA GLY A 36 -11.14 13.93 -6.09
C GLY A 36 -10.21 15.04 -5.67
N LYS A 37 -10.78 16.14 -5.14
CA LYS A 37 -10.03 17.29 -4.61
C LYS A 37 -9.15 16.87 -3.42
N ASN A 38 -8.11 17.66 -3.14
CA ASN A 38 -7.30 17.44 -1.94
C ASN A 38 -8.15 17.64 -0.68
N GLY A 39 -7.87 16.83 0.33
CA GLY A 39 -8.66 16.81 1.57
C GLY A 39 -9.95 15.98 1.56
N MET A 40 -10.36 15.42 0.40
CA MET A 40 -11.58 14.60 0.29
C MET A 40 -11.43 13.14 0.78
N GLY A 41 -10.36 12.82 1.51
CA GLY A 41 -10.21 11.51 2.14
C GLY A 41 -9.54 10.43 1.28
N LYS A 42 -9.01 10.73 0.07
CA LYS A 42 -8.39 9.69 -0.79
C LYS A 42 -7.34 8.85 -0.06
N SER A 43 -6.37 9.47 0.59
CA SER A 43 -5.34 8.77 1.38
C SER A 43 -5.95 8.07 2.59
N THR A 44 -6.98 8.67 3.20
CA THR A 44 -7.72 8.08 4.32
C THR A 44 -8.36 6.74 3.91
N LEU A 45 -8.95 6.67 2.70
CA LEU A 45 -9.51 5.41 2.18
C LEU A 45 -8.43 4.33 2.06
N LEU A 46 -7.26 4.67 1.49
CA LEU A 46 -6.15 3.72 1.39
C LEU A 46 -5.67 3.27 2.76
N TYR A 47 -5.57 4.16 3.73
CA TYR A 47 -5.16 3.82 5.10
C TYR A 47 -6.20 2.95 5.82
N LEU A 48 -7.48 3.18 5.58
CA LEU A 48 -8.55 2.32 6.10
C LEU A 48 -8.47 0.91 5.50
N ILE A 49 -8.28 0.79 4.18
CA ILE A 49 -8.10 -0.49 3.48
C ILE A 49 -6.86 -1.24 4.01
N CYS A 50 -5.76 -0.55 4.27
CA CYS A 50 -4.54 -1.15 4.82
C CYS A 50 -4.64 -1.44 6.34
N GLY A 51 -5.75 -1.09 7.00
CA GLY A 51 -5.90 -1.23 8.44
C GLY A 51 -4.98 -0.32 9.25
N LEU A 52 -4.45 0.74 8.66
CA LEU A 52 -3.64 1.76 9.34
C LEU A 52 -4.53 2.76 10.10
N LEU A 53 -5.77 2.91 9.67
CA LEU A 53 -6.82 3.64 10.36
C LEU A 53 -7.96 2.69 10.70
N ARG A 54 -8.67 2.98 11.80
CA ARG A 54 -9.78 2.17 12.26
C ARG A 54 -11.08 2.92 12.05
N ALA A 55 -12.01 2.31 11.30
CA ALA A 55 -13.36 2.85 11.14
C ALA A 55 -14.12 2.85 12.47
N SER A 56 -14.97 3.86 12.67
CA SER A 56 -15.86 3.95 13.82
C SER A 56 -17.05 2.96 13.72
N SER A 57 -17.48 2.68 12.49
CA SER A 57 -18.48 1.65 12.20
C SER A 57 -18.29 1.05 10.81
N GLY A 58 -19.04 -0.02 10.52
CA GLY A 58 -18.94 -0.74 9.27
C GLY A 58 -17.85 -1.81 9.26
N LYS A 59 -17.61 -2.39 8.09
CA LYS A 59 -16.63 -3.48 7.91
C LYS A 59 -15.78 -3.25 6.68
N ILE A 60 -14.48 -3.53 6.81
CA ILE A 60 -13.52 -3.46 5.71
C ILE A 60 -12.83 -4.82 5.60
N THR A 61 -12.86 -5.42 4.42
CA THR A 61 -12.19 -6.71 4.17
C THR A 61 -11.29 -6.63 2.95
N VAL A 62 -10.14 -7.28 3.05
CA VAL A 62 -9.20 -7.53 1.96
C VAL A 62 -9.06 -9.04 1.83
N ASP A 63 -9.45 -9.57 0.68
CA ASP A 63 -9.52 -11.01 0.39
C ASP A 63 -10.20 -11.85 1.49
N GLY A 64 -11.31 -11.29 2.02
CA GLY A 64 -12.10 -11.90 3.08
C GLY A 64 -11.56 -11.67 4.50
N TYR A 65 -10.33 -11.19 4.66
CA TYR A 65 -9.75 -10.87 5.96
C TYR A 65 -10.17 -9.48 6.43
N ASP A 66 -10.51 -9.36 7.70
CA ASP A 66 -10.82 -8.06 8.33
C ASP A 66 -9.56 -7.18 8.39
N ALA A 67 -9.61 -6.04 7.70
CA ALA A 67 -8.49 -5.11 7.61
C ALA A 67 -8.07 -4.54 8.98
N GLN A 68 -9.02 -4.36 9.91
CA GLN A 68 -8.74 -3.79 11.23
C GLN A 68 -7.94 -4.74 12.14
N LEU A 69 -8.00 -6.04 11.88
CA LEU A 69 -7.26 -7.04 12.64
C LEU A 69 -5.79 -7.14 12.22
N ARG A 70 -5.43 -6.63 11.04
CA ARG A 70 -4.07 -6.63 10.51
C ARG A 70 -3.35 -7.99 10.62
N ARG A 71 -4.08 -9.05 10.34
CA ARG A 71 -3.51 -10.41 10.40
C ARG A 71 -2.41 -10.59 9.35
N PRO A 72 -1.39 -11.40 9.62
CA PRO A 72 -0.31 -11.66 8.65
C PRO A 72 -0.83 -12.14 7.29
N GLU A 73 -1.91 -12.93 7.28
CA GLU A 73 -2.55 -13.42 6.05
C GLU A 73 -3.09 -12.28 5.18
N MET A 74 -3.60 -11.23 5.77
CA MET A 74 -4.06 -10.03 5.06
C MET A 74 -2.89 -9.13 4.65
N LEU A 75 -1.91 -8.93 5.54
CA LEU A 75 -0.78 -8.03 5.30
C LEU A 75 0.12 -8.49 4.15
N ARG A 76 0.20 -9.80 3.89
CA ARG A 76 0.95 -10.34 2.76
C ARG A 76 0.27 -10.11 1.39
N GLU A 77 -1.01 -9.75 1.38
CA GLU A 77 -1.80 -9.51 0.17
C GLU A 77 -1.89 -8.02 -0.20
N ILE A 78 -1.31 -7.15 0.62
CA ILE A 78 -1.43 -5.71 0.43
C ILE A 78 -0.12 -5.00 0.71
N MET A 79 0.22 -4.05 -0.17
CA MET A 79 1.34 -3.15 0.04
C MET A 79 0.93 -1.73 -0.30
N ILE A 80 1.22 -0.79 0.60
CA ILE A 80 0.99 0.64 0.36
C ILE A 80 2.30 1.32 -0.01
N VAL A 81 2.26 2.15 -1.05
CA VAL A 81 3.38 3.02 -1.44
C VAL A 81 3.00 4.44 -1.04
N PRO A 82 3.54 4.98 0.07
CA PRO A 82 3.20 6.32 0.53
C PRO A 82 3.78 7.40 -0.39
N GLU A 83 3.28 8.62 -0.26
CA GLU A 83 3.80 9.77 -0.99
C GLU A 83 5.20 10.17 -0.48
N GLU A 84 5.38 10.16 0.84
CA GLU A 84 6.65 10.45 1.51
C GLU A 84 7.05 9.25 2.38
N PHE A 85 8.30 8.84 2.28
CA PHE A 85 8.86 7.75 3.07
C PHE A 85 10.39 7.79 3.01
N GLU A 86 11.02 7.16 3.98
CA GLU A 86 12.46 6.93 3.99
C GLU A 86 12.75 5.44 3.77
N LEU A 87 13.82 5.17 3.04
CA LEU A 87 14.35 3.82 2.89
C LEU A 87 15.54 3.62 3.84
N PRO A 88 15.73 2.42 4.35
CA PRO A 88 16.84 2.11 5.26
C PRO A 88 18.20 2.26 4.53
N LYS A 89 19.26 2.42 5.34
CA LYS A 89 20.64 2.59 4.83
C LYS A 89 21.28 1.23 4.48
N VAL A 90 20.63 0.52 3.57
CA VAL A 90 21.06 -0.81 3.10
C VAL A 90 21.12 -0.83 1.57
N THR A 91 21.67 -1.89 1.02
CA THR A 91 21.60 -2.17 -0.43
C THR A 91 20.21 -2.69 -0.80
N LEU A 92 19.85 -2.65 -2.09
CA LEU A 92 18.61 -3.24 -2.57
C LEU A 92 18.55 -4.75 -2.31
N ASP A 93 19.66 -5.46 -2.50
CA ASP A 93 19.71 -6.91 -2.25
C ASP A 93 19.46 -7.25 -0.77
N GLU A 94 20.05 -6.49 0.15
CA GLU A 94 19.78 -6.64 1.59
C GLU A 94 18.31 -6.34 1.92
N TYR A 95 17.75 -5.30 1.32
CA TYR A 95 16.34 -4.95 1.49
C TYR A 95 15.42 -6.08 1.01
N VAL A 96 15.69 -6.63 -0.17
CA VAL A 96 14.95 -7.75 -0.75
C VAL A 96 15.08 -8.99 0.13
N MET A 97 16.29 -9.32 0.56
CA MET A 97 16.54 -10.48 1.44
C MET A 97 15.72 -10.41 2.74
N ILE A 98 15.58 -9.22 3.31
CA ILE A 98 14.83 -9.02 4.57
C ILE A 98 13.32 -9.02 4.34
N ASN A 99 12.83 -8.39 3.26
CA ASN A 99 11.41 -8.09 3.10
C ASN A 99 10.66 -9.09 2.20
N ALA A 100 11.30 -9.67 1.19
CA ALA A 100 10.66 -10.62 0.28
C ALA A 100 10.03 -11.84 0.99
N PRO A 101 10.59 -12.40 2.08
CA PRO A 101 9.97 -13.52 2.79
C PRO A 101 8.57 -13.23 3.36
N PHE A 102 8.20 -11.97 3.56
CA PHE A 102 6.85 -11.60 4.01
C PHE A 102 5.80 -11.69 2.90
N TYR A 103 6.23 -11.79 1.64
CA TYR A 103 5.37 -11.86 0.45
C TYR A 103 5.56 -13.18 -0.28
N PRO A 104 4.69 -14.17 -0.05
CA PRO A 104 4.86 -15.54 -0.61
C PRO A 104 4.89 -15.60 -2.14
N ARG A 105 4.34 -14.58 -2.81
CA ARG A 105 4.32 -14.49 -4.29
C ARG A 105 5.42 -13.61 -4.86
N PHE A 106 6.36 -13.18 -4.03
CA PHE A 106 7.44 -12.30 -4.47
C PHE A 106 8.22 -12.90 -5.64
N SER A 107 8.30 -12.11 -6.73
CA SER A 107 9.02 -12.50 -7.95
C SER A 107 10.24 -11.60 -8.16
N LYS A 108 11.43 -12.19 -8.06
CA LYS A 108 12.68 -11.48 -8.34
C LYS A 108 12.75 -11.02 -9.81
N ASP A 109 12.21 -11.79 -10.73
CA ASP A 109 12.21 -11.45 -12.17
C ASP A 109 11.34 -10.23 -12.43
N VAL A 110 10.18 -10.11 -11.78
CA VAL A 110 9.33 -8.91 -11.88
C VAL A 110 10.07 -7.69 -11.32
N LEU A 111 10.73 -7.82 -10.18
CA LEU A 111 11.53 -6.74 -9.61
C LEU A 111 12.61 -6.26 -10.58
N VAL A 112 13.40 -7.19 -11.12
CA VAL A 112 14.48 -6.89 -12.08
C VAL A 112 13.94 -6.19 -13.33
N ASN A 113 12.86 -6.72 -13.91
CA ASN A 113 12.24 -6.12 -15.09
C ASN A 113 11.71 -4.70 -14.81
N CYS A 114 11.09 -4.46 -13.67
CA CYS A 114 10.63 -3.12 -13.27
C CYS A 114 11.80 -2.15 -13.11
N LEU A 115 12.89 -2.57 -12.47
CA LEU A 115 14.08 -1.73 -12.29
C LEU A 115 14.75 -1.39 -13.63
N GLN A 116 14.86 -2.35 -14.54
CA GLN A 116 15.38 -2.13 -15.90
C GLN A 116 14.51 -1.13 -16.67
N ASN A 117 13.18 -1.25 -16.62
CA ASN A 117 12.26 -0.31 -17.25
C ASN A 117 12.37 1.11 -16.66
N PHE A 118 12.77 1.23 -15.41
CA PHE A 118 13.03 2.51 -14.75
C PHE A 118 14.47 3.00 -14.91
N GLU A 119 15.31 2.28 -15.67
CA GLU A 119 16.73 2.58 -15.89
C GLU A 119 17.53 2.67 -14.58
N LEU A 120 17.21 1.80 -13.62
CA LEU A 120 17.90 1.71 -12.34
C LEU A 120 18.81 0.48 -12.30
N PRO A 121 20.09 0.63 -11.88
CA PRO A 121 20.98 -0.50 -11.71
C PRO A 121 20.53 -1.40 -10.56
N LEU A 122 20.88 -2.68 -10.60
CA LEU A 122 20.53 -3.64 -9.54
C LEU A 122 21.37 -3.41 -8.27
N SER A 123 22.61 -2.91 -8.42
CA SER A 123 23.49 -2.62 -7.28
C SER A 123 23.26 -1.21 -6.71
N LEU A 124 22.09 -1.02 -6.08
CA LEU A 124 21.71 0.26 -5.48
C LEU A 124 21.95 0.29 -3.97
N ARG A 125 22.39 1.44 -3.47
CA ARG A 125 22.26 1.79 -2.05
C ARG A 125 21.04 2.68 -1.88
N LEU A 126 20.10 2.25 -1.05
CA LEU A 126 18.78 2.88 -0.91
C LEU A 126 18.85 4.27 -0.28
N ASP A 127 19.83 4.51 0.60
CA ASP A 127 20.06 5.79 1.26
C ASP A 127 20.63 6.88 0.33
N GLN A 128 21.19 6.48 -0.83
CA GLN A 128 21.81 7.40 -1.78
C GLN A 128 20.89 7.82 -2.93
N LEU A 129 19.67 7.31 -2.95
CA LEU A 129 18.72 7.57 -4.02
C LEU A 129 18.01 8.91 -3.85
N SER A 130 17.75 9.60 -4.97
CA SER A 130 16.80 10.71 -5.00
C SER A 130 15.40 10.23 -4.64
N MET A 131 14.50 11.12 -4.22
CA MET A 131 13.12 10.77 -3.89
C MET A 131 12.40 10.07 -5.05
N GLY A 132 12.61 10.53 -6.29
CA GLY A 132 12.06 9.88 -7.48
C GLY A 132 12.57 8.44 -7.68
N GLN A 133 13.86 8.21 -7.47
CA GLN A 133 14.45 6.87 -7.54
C GLN A 133 13.95 5.98 -6.39
N LYS A 134 13.83 6.50 -5.17
CA LYS A 134 13.24 5.78 -4.04
C LYS A 134 11.82 5.30 -4.37
N LYS A 135 10.98 6.18 -4.96
CA LYS A 135 9.62 5.81 -5.39
C LYS A 135 9.64 4.70 -6.44
N LYS A 136 10.50 4.80 -7.46
CA LYS A 136 10.64 3.77 -8.49
C LYS A 136 11.05 2.42 -7.90
N VAL A 137 12.04 2.38 -7.00
CA VAL A 137 12.48 1.15 -6.33
C VAL A 137 11.35 0.55 -5.48
N TYR A 138 10.66 1.38 -4.68
CA TYR A 138 9.60 0.90 -3.80
C TYR A 138 8.39 0.39 -4.58
N MET A 139 8.02 1.08 -5.68
CA MET A 139 7.00 0.59 -6.61
C MET A 139 7.40 -0.71 -7.30
N SER A 140 8.67 -0.85 -7.70
CA SER A 140 9.17 -2.10 -8.30
C SER A 140 9.09 -3.26 -7.32
N PHE A 141 9.43 -3.02 -6.05
CA PHE A 141 9.27 -4.01 -4.99
C PHE A 141 7.78 -4.36 -4.76
N ALA A 142 6.90 -3.34 -4.70
CA ALA A 142 5.46 -3.55 -4.52
C ALA A 142 4.82 -4.36 -5.65
N LEU A 143 5.27 -4.15 -6.90
CA LEU A 143 4.79 -4.92 -8.06
C LEU A 143 5.33 -6.36 -8.08
N ALA A 144 6.47 -6.59 -7.42
CA ALA A 144 7.09 -7.91 -7.32
C ALA A 144 6.56 -8.73 -6.13
N ALA A 145 5.98 -8.07 -5.12
CA ALA A 145 5.42 -8.66 -3.91
C ALA A 145 4.03 -9.25 -4.13
#